data_00ea78b4f4ba687d96e7a832122de432
#
_entry.id   00ea78b4f4ba687d96e7a832122de432
#
_cell.length_a   1.000
_cell.length_b   1.000
_cell.length_c   1.000
_cell.angle_alpha   90.00
_cell.angle_beta   90.00
_cell.angle_gamma   90.00
#
_symmetry.space_group_name_H-M   'P 1'
#
loop_
_entity.id
_entity.type
_entity.pdbx_description
1 polymer ?
#
loop_
_entity_poly.entity_id
_entity_poly.type
_entity_poly.pdbx_seq_one_letter_code
_entity_poly.pdbx_strand_id
1 'polypeptide(L)'
;LLVIDAYTMILSGNSSVWRMFQMKEPKTGQSVYSLDRNEDFRKVIEYALKGQHGSALLNLDGEFVQMIANPVFREERVVGAVLLLMNETEKIQRENLRREFSANVSHELKTPLTSISGFAEIIQDGFVKDEDIKKFAGRIYKEAQRLIQLVEDTIKVSQLDEDVNPYEWEQVDLYGVVKDVCNNLKGIAEKKNVHLFIDGKSLVFRTVRPILEEVIYNLCDNGIKYNKEDGTVSIHFRDLGEQVELSVK
;
A
#
# COMPACT_ATOMS: atom_id res chain seq x y z
N LEU A 1 1.69 -28.37 -4.27
CA LEU A 1 1.59 -29.37 -5.33
C LEU A 1 0.55 -30.42 -4.97
N LEU A 2 -0.33 -30.77 -5.91
CA LEU A 2 -1.34 -31.81 -5.78
C LEU A 2 -1.30 -32.71 -7.01
N VAL A 3 -1.44 -34.00 -6.83
CA VAL A 3 -1.44 -35.00 -7.92
C VAL A 3 -2.76 -35.77 -7.88
N ILE A 4 -3.41 -35.86 -9.04
CA ILE A 4 -4.66 -36.60 -9.21
C ILE A 4 -4.54 -37.66 -10.33
N ASP A 5 -5.36 -38.68 -10.25
CA ASP A 5 -5.52 -39.66 -11.32
C ASP A 5 -6.52 -39.21 -12.41
N ALA A 6 -6.70 -40.05 -13.43
CA ALA A 6 -7.66 -39.78 -14.52
C ALA A 6 -9.14 -39.78 -14.04
N TYR A 7 -9.44 -40.32 -12.86
CA TYR A 7 -10.77 -40.35 -12.24
C TYR A 7 -10.97 -39.24 -11.21
N THR A 8 -10.07 -38.22 -11.22
CA THR A 8 -10.11 -37.08 -10.30
C THR A 8 -9.81 -37.43 -8.84
N MET A 9 -9.29 -38.61 -8.55
CA MET A 9 -8.95 -38.99 -7.18
C MET A 9 -7.58 -38.45 -6.81
N ILE A 10 -7.48 -37.88 -5.62
CA ILE A 10 -6.23 -37.32 -5.08
C ILE A 10 -5.27 -38.47 -4.76
N LEU A 11 -4.13 -38.51 -5.45
CA LEU A 11 -3.06 -39.47 -5.20
C LEU A 11 -2.07 -38.98 -4.14
N SER A 12 -1.72 -37.70 -4.19
CA SER A 12 -0.74 -37.07 -3.29
C SER A 12 -0.89 -35.59 -3.26
N GLY A 13 -0.50 -34.96 -2.14
CA GLY A 13 -0.41 -33.52 -1.99
C GLY A 13 0.59 -33.16 -0.89
N ASN A 14 1.27 -32.02 -1.01
CA ASN A 14 2.17 -31.53 0.03
C ASN A 14 1.40 -30.78 1.12
N SER A 15 2.02 -30.57 2.28
CA SER A 15 1.41 -29.92 3.44
C SER A 15 0.88 -28.52 3.15
N SER A 16 1.50 -27.78 2.23
CA SER A 16 1.09 -26.44 1.84
C SER A 16 -0.26 -26.43 1.14
N VAL A 17 -0.58 -27.44 0.32
CA VAL A 17 -1.90 -27.58 -0.33
C VAL A 17 -2.99 -27.75 0.70
N TRP A 18 -2.79 -28.61 1.69
CA TRP A 18 -3.80 -28.85 2.72
C TRP A 18 -4.08 -27.60 3.56
N ARG A 19 -3.03 -26.80 3.85
CA ARG A 19 -3.18 -25.51 4.52
C ARG A 19 -3.95 -24.50 3.67
N MET A 20 -3.67 -24.43 2.36
CA MET A 20 -4.36 -23.54 1.43
C MET A 20 -5.88 -23.79 1.37
N PHE A 21 -6.29 -25.05 1.41
CA PHE A 21 -7.69 -25.45 1.46
C PHE A 21 -8.22 -25.60 2.89
N GLN A 22 -7.49 -25.12 3.90
CA GLN A 22 -7.87 -25.18 5.33
C GLN A 22 -8.20 -26.59 5.81
N MET A 23 -7.58 -27.62 5.22
CA MET A 23 -7.81 -29.02 5.55
C MET A 23 -6.88 -29.46 6.69
N LYS A 24 -7.45 -30.02 7.77
CA LYS A 24 -6.67 -30.56 8.91
C LYS A 24 -5.92 -31.83 8.55
N GLU A 25 -6.47 -32.62 7.65
CA GLU A 25 -5.93 -33.92 7.24
C GLU A 25 -5.84 -34.03 5.72
N PRO A 26 -4.85 -34.79 5.19
CA PRO A 26 -4.77 -35.08 3.76
C PRO A 26 -6.02 -35.79 3.24
N LYS A 27 -6.54 -35.33 2.10
CA LYS A 27 -7.70 -35.91 1.41
C LYS A 27 -7.35 -36.95 0.35
N THR A 28 -6.25 -37.68 0.53
CA THR A 28 -5.81 -38.74 -0.40
C THR A 28 -6.90 -39.81 -0.55
N GLY A 29 -7.15 -40.24 -1.77
CA GLY A 29 -8.20 -41.21 -2.10
C GLY A 29 -9.62 -40.61 -2.15
N GLN A 30 -9.75 -39.30 -2.07
CA GLN A 30 -11.03 -38.58 -2.29
C GLN A 30 -10.98 -37.83 -3.61
N SER A 31 -12.15 -37.47 -4.15
CA SER A 31 -12.23 -36.64 -5.33
C SER A 31 -11.67 -35.24 -5.07
N VAL A 32 -10.86 -34.73 -6.00
CA VAL A 32 -10.28 -33.38 -5.94
C VAL A 32 -11.37 -32.29 -5.88
N TYR A 33 -12.54 -32.52 -6.42
CA TYR A 33 -13.69 -31.62 -6.33
C TYR A 33 -14.30 -31.48 -4.94
N SER A 34 -13.83 -32.29 -3.97
CA SER A 34 -14.17 -32.08 -2.56
C SER A 34 -13.40 -30.93 -1.90
N LEU A 35 -12.32 -30.44 -2.55
CA LEU A 35 -11.50 -29.33 -2.04
C LEU A 35 -12.16 -27.98 -2.30
N ASP A 36 -12.68 -27.78 -3.51
CA ASP A 36 -13.34 -26.55 -3.91
C ASP A 36 -14.47 -26.82 -4.92
N ARG A 37 -15.55 -26.04 -4.81
CA ARG A 37 -16.72 -26.12 -5.70
C ARG A 37 -16.69 -25.06 -6.81
N ASN A 38 -15.68 -24.21 -6.84
CA ASN A 38 -15.53 -23.14 -7.82
C ASN A 38 -15.52 -23.72 -9.24
N GLU A 39 -16.23 -23.07 -10.16
CA GLU A 39 -16.34 -23.50 -11.55
C GLU A 39 -15.00 -23.43 -12.30
N ASP A 40 -14.18 -22.41 -12.02
CA ASP A 40 -12.85 -22.27 -12.64
C ASP A 40 -11.89 -23.33 -12.15
N PHE A 41 -11.96 -23.71 -10.86
CA PHE A 41 -11.22 -24.87 -10.33
C PHE A 41 -11.55 -26.15 -11.09
N ARG A 42 -12.83 -26.39 -11.36
CA ARG A 42 -13.28 -27.57 -12.12
C ARG A 42 -12.81 -27.53 -13.56
N LYS A 43 -13.01 -26.40 -14.27
CA LYS A 43 -12.60 -26.23 -15.67
C LYS A 43 -11.11 -26.51 -15.87
N VAL A 44 -10.27 -25.99 -15.01
CA VAL A 44 -8.81 -26.19 -15.09
C VAL A 44 -8.45 -27.67 -14.99
N ILE A 45 -9.07 -28.41 -14.08
CA ILE A 45 -8.86 -29.87 -13.95
C ILE A 45 -9.36 -30.62 -15.18
N GLU A 46 -10.56 -30.28 -15.68
CA GLU A 46 -11.12 -30.92 -16.88
C GLU A 46 -10.24 -30.71 -18.12
N TYR A 47 -9.67 -29.50 -18.30
CA TYR A 47 -8.72 -29.24 -19.39
C TYR A 47 -7.48 -30.14 -19.26
N ALA A 48 -6.93 -30.26 -18.05
CA ALA A 48 -5.76 -31.12 -17.83
C ALA A 48 -6.07 -32.59 -18.12
N LEU A 49 -7.22 -33.11 -17.69
CA LEU A 49 -7.62 -34.48 -17.95
C LEU A 49 -7.98 -34.74 -19.43
N LYS A 50 -8.25 -33.69 -20.23
CA LYS A 50 -8.36 -33.79 -21.69
C LYS A 50 -7.03 -33.63 -22.42
N GLY A 51 -5.91 -33.56 -21.70
CA GLY A 51 -4.57 -33.44 -22.26
C GLY A 51 -4.12 -32.03 -22.57
N GLN A 52 -4.82 -31.01 -22.07
CA GLN A 52 -4.53 -29.60 -22.28
C GLN A 52 -4.00 -28.98 -20.98
N HIS A 53 -3.17 -27.93 -21.08
CA HIS A 53 -2.78 -27.15 -19.92
C HIS A 53 -3.93 -26.25 -19.48
N GLY A 54 -4.25 -26.26 -18.20
CA GLY A 54 -5.25 -25.37 -17.60
C GLY A 54 -4.61 -24.40 -16.63
N SER A 55 -5.15 -23.18 -16.55
CA SER A 55 -4.69 -22.19 -15.58
C SER A 55 -5.86 -21.28 -15.18
N ALA A 56 -5.99 -20.99 -13.89
CA ALA A 56 -6.95 -20.04 -13.36
C ALA A 56 -6.43 -19.38 -12.08
N LEU A 57 -6.93 -18.18 -11.81
CA LEU A 57 -6.76 -17.50 -10.54
C LEU A 57 -7.99 -17.77 -9.68
N LEU A 58 -7.79 -18.44 -8.56
CA LEU A 58 -8.83 -18.78 -7.61
C LEU A 58 -8.83 -17.80 -6.45
N ASN A 59 -10.00 -17.52 -5.88
CA ASN A 59 -10.12 -16.84 -4.60
C ASN A 59 -10.55 -17.86 -3.55
N LEU A 60 -9.62 -18.22 -2.67
CA LEU A 60 -9.83 -19.15 -1.57
C LEU A 60 -9.89 -18.34 -0.27
N ASP A 61 -11.09 -18.07 0.23
CA ASP A 61 -11.32 -17.34 1.48
C ASP A 61 -10.56 -16.00 1.60
N GLY A 62 -10.45 -15.25 0.49
CA GLY A 62 -9.75 -13.97 0.42
C GLY A 62 -8.28 -14.08 0.01
N GLU A 63 -7.73 -15.27 -0.12
CA GLU A 63 -6.41 -15.50 -0.71
C GLU A 63 -6.51 -15.74 -2.21
N PHE A 64 -5.67 -15.07 -2.99
CA PHE A 64 -5.57 -15.29 -4.43
C PHE A 64 -4.55 -16.38 -4.72
N VAL A 65 -5.03 -17.48 -5.28
CA VAL A 65 -4.20 -18.65 -5.59
C VAL A 65 -4.19 -18.90 -7.09
N GLN A 66 -3.01 -18.76 -7.70
CA GLN A 66 -2.80 -19.17 -9.09
C GLN A 66 -2.73 -20.70 -9.14
N MET A 67 -3.68 -21.30 -9.82
CA MET A 67 -3.70 -22.74 -10.09
C MET A 67 -3.27 -23.00 -11.52
N ILE A 68 -2.32 -23.94 -11.70
CA ILE A 68 -1.88 -24.45 -13.00
C ILE A 68 -2.04 -25.96 -12.96
N ALA A 69 -2.77 -26.52 -13.92
CA ALA A 69 -2.95 -27.96 -14.05
C ALA A 69 -2.27 -28.45 -15.33
N ASN A 70 -1.38 -29.41 -15.16
CA ASN A 70 -0.64 -30.04 -16.25
C ASN A 70 -1.03 -31.52 -16.36
N PRO A 71 -1.38 -32.00 -17.58
CA PRO A 71 -1.67 -33.43 -17.81
C PRO A 71 -0.43 -34.28 -17.62
N VAL A 72 -0.62 -35.49 -17.09
CA VAL A 72 0.39 -36.54 -17.02
C VAL A 72 0.04 -37.62 -18.04
N PHE A 73 0.98 -37.89 -18.95
CA PHE A 73 0.80 -38.86 -20.00
C PHE A 73 1.57 -40.14 -19.69
N ARG A 74 0.98 -41.26 -20.09
CA ARG A 74 1.64 -42.55 -20.20
C ARG A 74 1.21 -43.19 -21.52
N GLU A 75 2.16 -43.52 -22.41
CA GLU A 75 1.88 -44.11 -23.72
C GLU A 75 0.78 -43.36 -24.49
N GLU A 76 0.89 -42.02 -24.61
CA GLU A 76 -0.05 -41.09 -25.27
C GLU A 76 -1.44 -40.98 -24.62
N ARG A 77 -1.67 -41.63 -23.47
CA ARG A 77 -2.91 -41.50 -22.71
C ARG A 77 -2.73 -40.62 -21.48
N VAL A 78 -3.68 -39.79 -21.19
CA VAL A 78 -3.71 -39.03 -19.94
C VAL A 78 -4.03 -40.00 -18.80
N VAL A 79 -3.13 -40.11 -17.84
CA VAL A 79 -3.28 -40.98 -16.65
C VAL A 79 -3.59 -40.17 -15.40
N GLY A 80 -3.53 -38.83 -15.46
CA GLY A 80 -3.82 -37.94 -14.36
C GLY A 80 -3.36 -36.53 -14.65
N ALA A 81 -3.30 -35.72 -13.61
CA ALA A 81 -2.79 -34.36 -13.69
C ALA A 81 -1.99 -33.95 -12.44
N VAL A 82 -1.07 -33.03 -12.64
CA VAL A 82 -0.33 -32.34 -11.57
C VAL A 82 -0.85 -30.92 -11.47
N LEU A 83 -1.32 -30.55 -10.28
CA LEU A 83 -1.85 -29.22 -9.97
C LEU A 83 -0.81 -28.46 -9.15
N LEU A 84 -0.33 -27.34 -9.68
CA LEU A 84 0.52 -26.40 -9.00
C LEU A 84 -0.35 -25.24 -8.48
N LEU A 85 -0.31 -24.99 -7.19
CA LEU A 85 -1.03 -23.90 -6.56
C LEU A 85 0.01 -22.95 -5.92
N MET A 86 -0.06 -21.68 -6.28
CA MET A 86 0.83 -20.63 -5.81
C MET A 86 0.01 -19.52 -5.20
N ASN A 87 0.32 -19.11 -3.98
CA ASN A 87 -0.31 -17.95 -3.35
C ASN A 87 0.27 -16.67 -3.97
N GLU A 88 -0.57 -15.94 -4.67
CA GLU A 88 -0.23 -14.67 -5.33
C GLU A 88 -0.84 -13.45 -4.61
N THR A 89 -1.39 -13.64 -3.42
CA THR A 89 -2.14 -12.62 -2.68
C THR A 89 -1.32 -11.35 -2.48
N GLU A 90 -0.11 -11.49 -1.97
CA GLU A 90 0.76 -10.32 -1.73
C GLU A 90 1.13 -9.58 -3.03
N LYS A 91 1.35 -10.33 -4.11
CA LYS A 91 1.69 -9.75 -5.42
C LYS A 91 0.51 -8.97 -5.98
N ILE A 92 -0.69 -9.56 -5.95
CA ILE A 92 -1.91 -8.92 -6.45
C ILE A 92 -2.26 -7.69 -5.60
N GLN A 93 -2.11 -7.78 -4.28
CA GLN A 93 -2.33 -6.64 -3.38
C GLN A 93 -1.36 -5.50 -3.69
N ARG A 94 -0.07 -5.79 -3.88
CA ARG A 94 0.93 -4.78 -4.27
C ARG A 94 0.61 -4.14 -5.62
N GLU A 95 0.21 -4.93 -6.62
CA GLU A 95 -0.18 -4.41 -7.93
C GLU A 95 -1.43 -3.52 -7.86
N ASN A 96 -2.42 -3.91 -7.06
CA ASN A 96 -3.62 -3.12 -6.85
C ASN A 96 -3.32 -1.79 -6.14
N LEU A 97 -2.51 -1.82 -5.07
CA LEU A 97 -2.05 -0.61 -4.37
C LEU A 97 -1.28 0.33 -5.32
N ARG A 98 -0.42 -0.22 -6.18
CA ARG A 98 0.31 0.58 -7.18
C ARG A 98 -0.62 1.22 -8.22
N ARG A 99 -1.65 0.49 -8.67
CA ARG A 99 -2.66 1.04 -9.60
C ARG A 99 -3.49 2.14 -8.94
N GLU A 100 -3.95 1.91 -7.72
CA GLU A 100 -4.69 2.89 -6.93
C GLU A 100 -3.85 4.14 -6.66
N PHE A 101 -2.60 3.98 -6.25
CA PHE A 101 -1.65 5.08 -6.07
C PHE A 101 -1.51 5.91 -7.35
N SER A 102 -1.26 5.26 -8.52
CA SER A 102 -1.10 5.97 -9.79
C SER A 102 -2.37 6.73 -10.19
N ALA A 103 -3.55 6.15 -9.96
CA ALA A 103 -4.83 6.80 -10.22
C ALA A 103 -5.03 8.02 -9.31
N ASN A 104 -4.76 7.88 -8.01
CA ASN A 104 -4.90 8.94 -7.03
C ASN A 104 -3.94 10.10 -7.31
N VAL A 105 -2.66 9.82 -7.60
CA VAL A 105 -1.69 10.85 -8.00
C VAL A 105 -2.15 11.61 -9.24
N SER A 106 -2.65 10.89 -10.26
CA SER A 106 -3.17 11.52 -11.48
C SER A 106 -4.34 12.47 -11.21
N HIS A 107 -5.25 12.08 -10.34
CA HIS A 107 -6.38 12.91 -9.91
C HIS A 107 -5.93 14.14 -9.12
N GLU A 108 -5.03 13.95 -8.15
CA GLU A 108 -4.51 15.03 -7.31
C GLU A 108 -3.65 16.04 -8.10
N LEU A 109 -2.97 15.61 -9.17
CA LEU A 109 -2.24 16.50 -10.09
C LEU A 109 -3.18 17.29 -11.01
N LYS A 110 -4.26 16.66 -11.48
CA LYS A 110 -5.19 17.27 -12.43
C LYS A 110 -5.95 18.46 -11.82
N THR A 111 -6.32 18.38 -10.57
CA THR A 111 -7.12 19.42 -9.88
C THR A 111 -6.40 20.77 -9.84
N PRO A 112 -5.18 20.90 -9.28
CA PRO A 112 -4.45 22.17 -9.26
C PRO A 112 -4.09 22.65 -10.67
N LEU A 113 -3.76 21.74 -11.59
CA LEU A 113 -3.45 22.08 -12.97
C LEU A 113 -4.65 22.71 -13.69
N THR A 114 -5.84 22.13 -13.51
CA THR A 114 -7.10 22.69 -14.05
C THR A 114 -7.37 24.06 -13.47
N SER A 115 -7.15 24.25 -12.17
CA SER A 115 -7.33 25.56 -11.51
C SER A 115 -6.35 26.62 -12.03
N ILE A 116 -5.06 26.24 -12.19
CA ILE A 116 -4.03 27.11 -12.78
C ILE A 116 -4.44 27.53 -14.18
N SER A 117 -4.80 26.57 -15.04
CA SER A 117 -5.20 26.84 -16.43
C SER A 117 -6.44 27.75 -16.47
N GLY A 118 -7.46 27.46 -15.67
CA GLY A 118 -8.68 28.27 -15.65
C GLY A 118 -8.44 29.71 -15.17
N PHE A 119 -7.61 29.93 -14.14
CA PHE A 119 -7.27 31.27 -13.69
C PHE A 119 -6.42 32.02 -14.72
N ALA A 120 -5.49 31.33 -15.39
CA ALA A 120 -4.68 31.93 -16.45
C ALA A 120 -5.54 32.33 -17.68
N GLU A 121 -6.48 31.49 -18.10
CA GLU A 121 -7.40 31.73 -19.19
C GLU A 121 -8.29 32.95 -18.91
N ILE A 122 -8.89 33.04 -17.73
CA ILE A 122 -9.72 34.18 -17.31
C ILE A 122 -8.93 35.51 -17.33
N ILE A 123 -7.65 35.50 -16.95
CA ILE A 123 -6.75 36.66 -17.02
C ILE A 123 -6.45 36.98 -18.50
N GLN A 124 -6.12 35.97 -19.32
CA GLN A 124 -5.76 36.14 -20.73
C GLN A 124 -6.90 36.72 -21.55
N ASP A 125 -8.12 36.28 -21.30
CA ASP A 125 -9.32 36.72 -22.00
C ASP A 125 -9.85 38.09 -21.54
N GLY A 126 -9.17 38.71 -20.57
CA GLY A 126 -9.55 40.04 -20.06
C GLY A 126 -10.83 40.07 -19.21
N PHE A 127 -11.27 38.90 -18.70
CA PHE A 127 -12.44 38.84 -17.81
C PHE A 127 -12.14 39.27 -16.37
N VAL A 128 -10.85 39.56 -16.05
CA VAL A 128 -10.42 40.03 -14.73
C VAL A 128 -10.14 41.53 -14.78
N LYS A 129 -10.67 42.26 -13.83
CA LYS A 129 -10.33 43.67 -13.65
C LYS A 129 -8.86 43.83 -13.22
N ASP A 130 -8.18 44.89 -13.64
CA ASP A 130 -6.77 45.16 -13.34
C ASP A 130 -6.45 45.04 -11.85
N GLU A 131 -7.35 45.50 -10.98
CA GLU A 131 -7.26 45.43 -9.52
C GLU A 131 -7.25 44.00 -8.96
N ASP A 132 -7.87 43.05 -9.66
CA ASP A 132 -7.98 41.65 -9.26
C ASP A 132 -6.88 40.74 -9.86
N ILE A 133 -6.12 41.18 -10.86
CA ILE A 133 -5.07 40.38 -11.54
C ILE A 133 -4.07 39.84 -10.51
N LYS A 134 -3.64 40.66 -9.55
CA LYS A 134 -2.71 40.26 -8.50
C LYS A 134 -3.27 39.13 -7.62
N LYS A 135 -4.57 39.14 -7.37
CA LYS A 135 -5.27 38.13 -6.57
C LYS A 135 -5.32 36.78 -7.33
N PHE A 136 -5.65 36.81 -8.63
CA PHE A 136 -5.68 35.63 -9.45
C PHE A 136 -4.27 35.03 -9.68
N ALA A 137 -3.27 35.91 -9.92
CA ALA A 137 -1.87 35.47 -9.98
C ALA A 137 -1.41 34.80 -8.67
N GLY A 138 -1.82 35.35 -7.53
CA GLY A 138 -1.55 34.72 -6.22
C GLY A 138 -2.22 33.35 -6.05
N ARG A 139 -3.40 33.14 -6.63
CA ARG A 139 -4.05 31.82 -6.63
C ARG A 139 -3.27 30.82 -7.51
N ILE A 140 -2.88 31.23 -8.74
CA ILE A 140 -2.05 30.43 -9.63
C ILE A 140 -0.77 30.00 -8.93
N TYR A 141 -0.06 30.95 -8.30
CA TYR A 141 1.17 30.68 -7.57
C TYR A 141 0.95 29.64 -6.45
N LYS A 142 -0.13 29.79 -5.67
CA LYS A 142 -0.46 28.87 -4.58
C LYS A 142 -0.73 27.43 -5.08
N GLU A 143 -1.48 27.30 -6.17
CA GLU A 143 -1.76 25.97 -6.76
C GLU A 143 -0.49 25.37 -7.38
N ALA A 144 0.39 26.19 -7.98
CA ALA A 144 1.67 25.73 -8.50
C ALA A 144 2.58 25.20 -7.38
N GLN A 145 2.65 25.89 -6.23
CA GLN A 145 3.41 25.41 -5.06
C GLN A 145 2.85 24.08 -4.52
N ARG A 146 1.52 23.96 -4.47
CA ARG A 146 0.87 22.70 -4.09
C ARG A 146 1.24 21.55 -5.04
N LEU A 147 1.29 21.83 -6.34
CA LEU A 147 1.65 20.86 -7.36
C LEU A 147 3.12 20.39 -7.20
N ILE A 148 4.04 21.35 -6.97
CA ILE A 148 5.45 21.05 -6.72
C ILE A 148 5.58 20.12 -5.51
N GLN A 149 4.95 20.44 -4.40
CA GLN A 149 4.98 19.62 -3.19
C GLN A 149 4.46 18.21 -3.45
N LEU A 150 3.35 18.05 -4.18
CA LEU A 150 2.78 16.75 -4.51
C LEU A 150 3.73 15.91 -5.38
N VAL A 151 4.44 16.54 -6.32
CA VAL A 151 5.46 15.86 -7.14
C VAL A 151 6.63 15.40 -6.27
N GLU A 152 7.13 16.26 -5.37
CA GLU A 152 8.21 15.91 -4.44
C GLU A 152 7.82 14.73 -3.53
N ASP A 153 6.62 14.77 -2.96
CA ASP A 153 6.08 13.69 -2.11
C ASP A 153 5.94 12.38 -2.90
N THR A 154 5.49 12.46 -4.17
CA THR A 154 5.38 11.30 -5.06
C THR A 154 6.75 10.66 -5.35
N ILE A 155 7.78 11.49 -5.61
CA ILE A 155 9.14 11.01 -5.85
C ILE A 155 9.69 10.32 -4.59
N LYS A 156 9.48 10.89 -3.40
CA LYS A 156 9.92 10.28 -2.14
C LYS A 156 9.27 8.91 -1.91
N VAL A 157 7.97 8.77 -2.13
CA VAL A 157 7.28 7.48 -2.02
C VAL A 157 7.85 6.47 -3.00
N SER A 158 8.09 6.87 -4.26
CA SER A 158 8.71 5.99 -5.26
C SER A 158 10.11 5.51 -4.86
N GLN A 159 10.92 6.39 -4.26
CA GLN A 159 12.27 6.05 -3.77
C GLN A 159 12.26 5.08 -2.58
N LEU A 160 11.22 5.11 -1.75
CA LEU A 160 11.05 4.17 -0.65
C LEU A 160 10.63 2.77 -1.11
N ASP A 161 9.92 2.68 -2.25
CA ASP A 161 9.49 1.40 -2.85
C ASP A 161 10.62 0.69 -3.61
N GLU A 162 11.63 1.42 -4.06
CA GLU A 162 12.83 0.84 -4.65
C GLU A 162 13.79 0.45 -3.52
N ASP A 163 14.33 -0.78 -3.54
CA ASP A 163 15.32 -1.29 -2.57
C ASP A 163 16.63 -0.46 -2.49
N VAL A 164 16.71 0.61 -3.25
CA VAL A 164 17.79 1.60 -3.22
C VAL A 164 17.50 2.61 -2.12
N ASN A 165 17.70 2.21 -0.88
CA ASN A 165 17.55 3.12 0.25
C ASN A 165 18.82 4.02 0.34
N PRO A 166 18.76 5.31 -0.04
CA PRO A 166 19.90 6.22 0.02
C PRO A 166 20.18 6.70 1.45
N TYR A 167 19.39 6.25 2.42
CA TYR A 167 19.46 6.73 3.79
C TYR A 167 20.28 5.79 4.68
N GLU A 168 21.12 6.36 5.50
CA GLU A 168 21.91 5.63 6.49
C GLU A 168 21.14 5.44 7.80
N TRP A 169 21.30 4.25 8.41
CA TRP A 169 20.77 3.96 9.71
C TRP A 169 21.71 4.48 10.79
N GLU A 170 21.23 5.35 11.66
CA GLU A 170 22.01 5.97 12.74
C GLU A 170 21.30 5.87 14.09
N GLN A 171 22.06 6.15 15.17
CA GLN A 171 21.49 6.27 16.52
C GLN A 171 20.83 7.64 16.66
N VAL A 172 19.54 7.68 16.92
CA VAL A 172 18.74 8.91 16.98
C VAL A 172 18.02 9.00 18.32
N ASP A 173 18.13 10.16 18.97
CA ASP A 173 17.30 10.49 20.14
C ASP A 173 15.93 11.01 19.70
N LEU A 174 14.89 10.21 19.91
CA LEU A 174 13.51 10.52 19.54
C LEU A 174 13.02 11.84 20.17
N TYR A 175 13.38 12.09 21.43
CA TYR A 175 12.98 13.34 22.10
C TYR A 175 13.54 14.56 21.38
N GLY A 176 14.81 14.50 20.98
CA GLY A 176 15.45 15.58 20.20
C GLY A 176 14.72 15.84 18.88
N VAL A 177 14.41 14.79 18.12
CA VAL A 177 13.69 14.89 16.85
C VAL A 177 12.29 15.48 17.04
N VAL A 178 11.51 14.98 17.99
CA VAL A 178 10.16 15.49 18.30
C VAL A 178 10.23 16.96 18.68
N LYS A 179 11.20 17.38 19.49
CA LYS A 179 11.41 18.76 19.89
C LYS A 179 11.72 19.68 18.70
N ASP A 180 12.60 19.23 17.79
CA ASP A 180 12.98 19.97 16.60
C ASP A 180 11.75 20.16 15.67
N VAL A 181 10.98 19.11 15.44
CA VAL A 181 9.74 19.16 14.65
C VAL A 181 8.70 20.10 15.30
N CYS A 182 8.49 20.01 16.61
CA CYS A 182 7.58 20.90 17.31
C CYS A 182 8.01 22.38 17.20
N ASN A 183 9.31 22.66 17.28
CA ASN A 183 9.84 24.01 17.08
C ASN A 183 9.56 24.54 15.67
N ASN A 184 9.71 23.69 14.64
CA ASN A 184 9.43 24.05 13.25
C ASN A 184 7.93 24.31 13.01
N LEU A 185 7.06 23.59 13.69
CA LEU A 185 5.60 23.72 13.58
C LEU A 185 5.00 24.80 14.50
N LYS A 186 5.78 25.37 15.43
CA LYS A 186 5.31 26.34 16.43
C LYS A 186 4.56 27.53 15.81
N GLY A 187 5.11 28.13 14.76
CA GLY A 187 4.48 29.28 14.11
C GLY A 187 3.15 28.96 13.40
N ILE A 188 2.98 27.69 12.96
CA ILE A 188 1.72 27.20 12.35
C ILE A 188 0.70 26.95 13.46
N ALA A 189 1.13 26.31 14.55
CA ALA A 189 0.30 26.02 15.71
C ALA A 189 -0.22 27.30 16.38
N GLU A 190 0.64 28.31 16.59
CA GLU A 190 0.27 29.60 17.15
C GLU A 190 -0.78 30.35 16.30
N LYS A 191 -0.66 30.35 14.98
CA LYS A 191 -1.65 30.93 14.06
C LYS A 191 -3.03 30.29 14.17
N LYS A 192 -3.10 29.07 14.64
CA LYS A 192 -4.32 28.27 14.78
C LYS A 192 -4.79 28.17 16.25
N ASN A 193 -4.09 28.81 17.20
CA ASN A 193 -4.30 28.66 18.63
C ASN A 193 -4.27 27.17 19.09
N VAL A 194 -3.33 26.38 18.54
CA VAL A 194 -3.16 24.97 18.92
C VAL A 194 -1.91 24.82 19.79
N HIS A 195 -2.04 24.11 20.90
CA HIS A 195 -0.94 23.86 21.82
C HIS A 195 -0.24 22.55 21.51
N LEU A 196 1.10 22.57 21.42
CA LEU A 196 1.91 21.36 21.24
C LEU A 196 2.43 20.90 22.61
N PHE A 197 2.20 19.64 22.93
CA PHE A 197 2.64 19.02 24.18
C PHE A 197 3.44 17.75 23.90
N ILE A 198 4.64 17.65 24.51
CA ILE A 198 5.53 16.47 24.36
C ILE A 198 5.54 15.71 25.69
N ASP A 199 5.17 14.45 25.63
CA ASP A 199 5.21 13.52 26.76
C ASP A 199 6.06 12.30 26.41
N GLY A 200 7.28 12.30 26.90
CA GLY A 200 8.26 11.25 26.68
C GLY A 200 9.62 11.66 27.26
N LYS A 201 10.48 10.69 27.44
CA LYS A 201 11.86 10.90 27.88
C LYS A 201 12.83 10.65 26.72
N SER A 202 14.07 11.13 26.82
CA SER A 202 15.12 10.79 25.85
C SER A 202 15.15 9.28 25.63
N LEU A 203 15.01 8.88 24.35
CA LEU A 203 14.96 7.49 23.91
C LEU A 203 15.76 7.37 22.63
N VAL A 204 16.89 6.67 22.74
CA VAL A 204 17.83 6.48 21.63
C VAL A 204 17.64 5.11 21.01
N PHE A 205 17.44 5.06 19.71
CA PHE A 205 17.32 3.82 18.94
C PHE A 205 17.88 3.99 17.53
N ARG A 206 18.12 2.87 16.86
CA ARG A 206 18.68 2.87 15.50
C ARG A 206 17.55 3.05 14.48
N THR A 207 17.62 4.13 13.71
CA THR A 207 16.63 4.47 12.69
C THR A 207 17.23 5.33 11.58
N VAL A 208 16.42 5.67 10.59
CA VAL A 208 16.74 6.63 9.54
C VAL A 208 16.15 7.99 9.94
N ARG A 209 17.00 8.91 10.40
CA ARG A 209 16.58 10.20 10.95
C ARG A 209 15.67 11.03 10.01
N PRO A 210 15.99 11.24 8.72
CA PRO A 210 15.13 12.03 7.83
C PRO A 210 13.71 11.46 7.68
N ILE A 211 13.58 10.13 7.62
CA ILE A 211 12.27 9.47 7.52
C ILE A 211 11.49 9.65 8.84
N LEU A 212 12.16 9.49 9.98
CA LEU A 212 11.53 9.68 11.28
C LEU A 212 11.04 11.11 11.46
N GLU A 213 11.85 12.11 11.10
CA GLU A 213 11.48 13.54 11.14
C GLU A 213 10.25 13.81 10.28
N GLU A 214 10.19 13.27 9.06
CA GLU A 214 9.08 13.43 8.13
C GLU A 214 7.79 12.78 8.65
N VAL A 215 7.87 11.58 9.21
CA VAL A 215 6.72 10.90 9.84
C VAL A 215 6.15 11.74 10.98
N ILE A 216 7.00 12.22 11.89
CA ILE A 216 6.59 13.04 13.03
C ILE A 216 6.01 14.37 12.56
N TYR A 217 6.66 15.02 11.60
CA TYR A 217 6.18 16.27 11.01
C TYR A 217 4.78 16.11 10.42
N ASN A 218 4.57 15.09 9.57
CA ASN A 218 3.28 14.86 8.92
C ASN A 218 2.17 14.56 9.93
N LEU A 219 2.45 13.78 10.97
CA LEU A 219 1.46 13.48 12.01
C LEU A 219 1.12 14.74 12.83
N CYS A 220 2.11 15.54 13.20
CA CYS A 220 1.92 16.77 13.98
C CYS A 220 1.22 17.86 13.14
N ASP A 221 1.62 18.06 11.90
CA ASP A 221 0.98 19.03 10.98
C ASP A 221 -0.49 18.67 10.74
N ASN A 222 -0.80 17.39 10.52
CA ASN A 222 -2.17 16.90 10.44
C ASN A 222 -2.92 17.15 11.77
N GLY A 223 -2.29 16.85 12.90
CA GLY A 223 -2.85 17.10 14.23
C GLY A 223 -3.19 18.59 14.45
N ILE A 224 -2.35 19.51 13.96
CA ILE A 224 -2.61 20.95 13.99
C ILE A 224 -3.69 21.32 12.97
N LYS A 225 -3.58 20.83 11.74
CA LYS A 225 -4.45 21.21 10.61
C LYS A 225 -5.90 20.84 10.82
N TYR A 226 -6.16 19.68 11.41
CA TYR A 226 -7.51 19.17 11.67
C TYR A 226 -8.00 19.39 13.10
N ASN A 227 -7.23 20.13 13.92
CA ASN A 227 -7.65 20.45 15.27
C ASN A 227 -8.74 21.53 15.32
N LYS A 228 -9.46 21.57 16.42
CA LYS A 228 -10.33 22.69 16.79
C LYS A 228 -9.50 23.86 17.31
N GLU A 229 -10.07 25.04 17.30
CA GLU A 229 -9.50 26.25 17.94
C GLU A 229 -9.27 25.98 19.43
N ASP A 230 -8.17 26.49 19.98
CA ASP A 230 -7.70 26.25 21.35
C ASP A 230 -7.50 24.74 21.69
N GLY A 231 -7.24 23.91 20.66
CA GLY A 231 -6.99 22.50 20.85
C GLY A 231 -5.54 22.20 21.23
N THR A 232 -5.27 20.92 21.50
CA THR A 232 -3.93 20.44 21.84
C THR A 232 -3.54 19.30 20.92
N VAL A 233 -2.28 19.27 20.49
CA VAL A 233 -1.65 18.11 19.86
C VAL A 233 -0.64 17.53 20.86
N SER A 234 -0.89 16.34 21.33
CA SER A 234 -0.05 15.63 22.30
C SER A 234 0.75 14.54 21.62
N ILE A 235 2.07 14.61 21.73
CA ILE A 235 3.00 13.64 21.18
C ILE A 235 3.50 12.79 22.35
N HIS A 236 3.15 11.49 22.34
CA HIS A 236 3.57 10.52 23.34
C HIS A 236 4.48 9.48 22.70
N PHE A 237 5.54 9.12 23.38
CA PHE A 237 6.38 8.01 22.95
C PHE A 237 6.99 7.27 24.15
N ARG A 238 7.18 5.96 23.96
CA ARG A 238 7.71 5.06 24.97
C ARG A 238 8.44 3.87 24.38
N ASP A 239 9.36 3.35 25.15
CA ASP A 239 10.05 2.10 24.86
C ASP A 239 9.20 0.91 25.31
N LEU A 240 8.98 -0.04 24.40
CA LEU A 240 8.31 -1.31 24.67
C LEU A 240 9.29 -2.50 24.62
N GLY A 241 10.61 -2.23 24.62
CA GLY A 241 11.68 -3.21 24.56
C GLY A 241 12.11 -3.52 23.13
N GLU A 242 11.38 -4.33 22.39
CA GLU A 242 11.70 -4.63 20.98
C GLU A 242 11.15 -3.59 19.99
N GLN A 243 10.29 -2.72 20.44
CA GLN A 243 9.61 -1.71 19.64
C GLN A 243 9.57 -0.37 20.37
N VAL A 244 9.57 0.71 19.60
CA VAL A 244 9.30 2.07 20.08
C VAL A 244 7.91 2.46 19.62
N GLU A 245 7.06 2.84 20.55
CA GLU A 245 5.73 3.37 20.27
C GLU A 245 5.79 4.90 20.24
N LEU A 246 5.27 5.48 19.15
CA LEU A 246 5.01 6.93 19.03
C LEU A 246 3.54 7.14 18.66
N SER A 247 2.86 8.00 19.39
CA SER A 247 1.48 8.37 19.11
C SER A 247 1.29 9.89 19.14
N VAL A 248 0.52 10.41 18.19
CA VAL A 248 0.12 11.82 18.10
C VAL A 248 -1.41 11.87 18.22
N LYS A 249 -1.91 12.67 19.16
CA LYS A 249 -3.34 12.79 19.50
C LYS A 249 -3.80 14.23 19.46
#